data_c749f92857f4a49bcc578954ac9035b1
#
_entry.id   c749f92857f4a49bcc578954ac9035b1
#
_cell.length_a   1.000
_cell.length_b   1.000
_cell.length_c   1.000
_cell.angle_alpha   90.00
_cell.angle_beta   90.00
_cell.angle_gamma   90.00
#
_symmetry.space_group_name_H-M   'P 1'
#
loop_
_entity.id
_entity.type
_entity.pdbx_description
1 polymer ?
#
loop_
_entity_poly.entity_id
_entity_poly.type
_entity_poly.pdbx_seq_one_letter_code
_entity_poly.pdbx_strand_id
1 'polypeptide(L)'
;MQTRGQAMRAFVLQGRAPQVVFAVNKKTMPDYKTLSDLKGKKIGVTAPGSSSQVLANFVLAQGGVKPSDVAFIGVGAASAAVAAIRSGQIDAFANLDPVVAQLQQDDLLKIVADTRVVEESDAIFGGPMVAGCLYAPERFVRSHADEVQAITNAMVRAGHWLATATADDIVKTVPETYFMGNKAIYIEGFLKNRPALSRDGIIPEGAPAISLRALTSVNPKMASMKVNLEAVYTNEFAKKANAKYFG
;
A
#
# COMPACT_ATOMS: atom_id res chain seq x y z
N MET A 1 -14.35 5.92 -8.12
CA MET A 1 -14.58 7.25 -8.70
C MET A 1 -15.28 7.15 -10.04
N GLN A 2 -14.76 6.43 -11.02
CA GLN A 2 -15.41 6.24 -12.32
C GLN A 2 -16.86 5.73 -12.21
N THR A 3 -17.13 4.78 -11.32
CA THR A 3 -18.48 4.26 -11.02
C THR A 3 -19.44 5.30 -10.43
N ARG A 4 -18.95 6.48 -10.07
CA ARG A 4 -19.72 7.63 -9.58
C ARG A 4 -19.71 8.79 -10.60
N GLY A 5 -19.40 8.51 -11.87
CA GLY A 5 -19.35 9.51 -12.93
C GLY A 5 -18.13 10.45 -12.91
N GLN A 6 -17.13 10.16 -12.07
CA GLN A 6 -15.90 10.95 -11.99
C GLN A 6 -14.80 10.28 -12.83
N ALA A 7 -14.54 10.81 -14.01
CA ALA A 7 -13.41 10.39 -14.85
C ALA A 7 -12.11 10.88 -14.21
N MET A 8 -11.37 9.95 -13.61
CA MET A 8 -10.05 10.18 -13.01
C MET A 8 -9.01 9.41 -13.80
N ARG A 9 -7.82 9.97 -13.96
CA ARG A 9 -6.71 9.34 -14.66
C ARG A 9 -5.43 9.39 -13.83
N ALA A 10 -4.85 8.24 -13.54
CA ALA A 10 -3.52 8.12 -12.94
C ALA A 10 -2.46 8.36 -14.02
N PHE A 11 -1.37 9.07 -13.68
CA PHE A 11 -0.35 9.47 -14.65
C PHE A 11 1.10 9.20 -14.20
N VAL A 12 1.33 8.82 -12.96
CA VAL A 12 2.63 8.33 -12.47
C VAL A 12 2.44 7.40 -11.28
N LEU A 13 3.13 6.28 -11.30
CA LEU A 13 3.15 5.30 -10.23
C LEU A 13 4.20 5.68 -9.17
N GLN A 14 3.84 5.53 -7.89
CA GLN A 14 4.76 5.65 -6.77
C GLN A 14 5.10 4.27 -6.19
N GLY A 15 4.11 3.40 -6.02
CA GLY A 15 4.27 2.10 -5.37
C GLY A 15 3.84 0.93 -6.26
N ARG A 16 4.75 -0.01 -6.49
CA ARG A 16 4.54 -1.23 -7.28
C ARG A 16 3.76 -2.30 -6.51
N ALA A 17 3.67 -2.17 -5.19
CA ALA A 17 2.94 -3.06 -4.30
C ALA A 17 2.28 -2.23 -3.17
N PRO A 18 1.28 -2.77 -2.44
CA PRO A 18 0.55 -2.05 -1.40
C PRO A 18 1.41 -1.59 -0.21
N GLN A 19 2.56 -2.24 0.05
CA GLN A 19 3.48 -1.93 1.16
C GLN A 19 2.83 -2.05 2.54
N VAL A 20 1.76 -2.84 2.63
CA VAL A 20 1.02 -3.12 3.86
C VAL A 20 1.34 -4.53 4.32
N VAL A 21 1.51 -4.71 5.62
CA VAL A 21 1.69 -6.02 6.24
C VAL A 21 0.44 -6.38 7.01
N PHE A 22 -0.09 -7.59 6.77
CA PHE A 22 -1.10 -8.20 7.63
C PHE A 22 -0.41 -9.16 8.60
N ALA A 23 -0.58 -8.92 9.90
CA ALA A 23 0.09 -9.69 10.94
C ALA A 23 -0.83 -9.93 12.14
N VAL A 24 -0.56 -11.03 12.84
CA VAL A 24 -1.26 -11.44 14.06
C VAL A 24 -0.39 -11.10 15.27
N ASN A 25 -1.04 -10.63 16.33
CA ASN A 25 -0.43 -10.30 17.62
C ASN A 25 -0.12 -11.59 18.39
N LYS A 26 1.17 -11.93 18.54
CA LYS A 26 1.61 -13.13 19.27
C LYS A 26 1.14 -13.14 20.73
N LYS A 27 0.96 -11.98 21.35
CA LYS A 27 0.54 -11.85 22.73
C LYS A 27 -0.90 -12.29 22.97
N THR A 28 -1.82 -11.92 22.08
CA THR A 28 -3.27 -12.21 22.21
C THR A 28 -3.68 -13.48 21.47
N MET A 29 -2.86 -13.92 20.52
CA MET A 29 -3.10 -15.12 19.69
C MET A 29 -1.85 -16.02 19.60
N PRO A 30 -1.33 -16.51 20.74
CA PRO A 30 -0.11 -17.34 20.73
C PRO A 30 -0.29 -18.65 19.93
N ASP A 31 -1.50 -19.19 19.90
CA ASP A 31 -1.83 -20.46 19.24
C ASP A 31 -2.35 -20.28 17.80
N TYR A 32 -2.24 -19.08 17.22
CA TYR A 32 -2.71 -18.82 15.85
C TYR A 32 -2.07 -19.78 14.83
N LYS A 33 -2.91 -20.45 14.04
CA LYS A 33 -2.51 -21.41 13.00
C LYS A 33 -3.02 -21.02 11.62
N THR A 34 -4.28 -20.58 11.52
CA THR A 34 -4.97 -20.37 10.25
C THR A 34 -5.76 -19.06 10.27
N LEU A 35 -6.11 -18.55 9.10
CA LEU A 35 -6.94 -17.35 8.97
C LEU A 35 -8.32 -17.49 9.62
N SER A 36 -8.88 -18.71 9.70
CA SER A 36 -10.16 -18.94 10.35
C SER A 36 -10.13 -18.65 11.87
N ASP A 37 -8.97 -18.69 12.50
CA ASP A 37 -8.79 -18.34 13.92
C ASP A 37 -9.06 -16.86 14.21
N LEU A 38 -9.11 -16.04 13.15
CA LEU A 38 -9.40 -14.61 13.24
C LEU A 38 -10.90 -14.29 13.34
N LYS A 39 -11.80 -15.27 13.23
CA LYS A 39 -13.23 -15.05 13.45
C LYS A 39 -13.49 -14.53 14.87
N GLY A 40 -14.30 -13.48 14.99
CA GLY A 40 -14.61 -12.81 16.26
C GLY A 40 -13.49 -11.90 16.79
N LYS A 41 -12.37 -11.77 16.07
CA LYS A 41 -11.21 -11.01 16.52
C LYS A 41 -11.25 -9.54 16.10
N LYS A 42 -10.44 -8.73 16.78
CA LYS A 42 -10.28 -7.29 16.54
C LYS A 42 -9.08 -7.07 15.61
N ILE A 43 -9.35 -6.51 14.43
CA ILE A 43 -8.35 -6.23 13.40
C ILE A 43 -8.08 -4.74 13.33
N GLY A 44 -6.87 -4.31 13.69
CA GLY A 44 -6.43 -2.93 13.52
C GLY A 44 -6.19 -2.59 12.05
N VAL A 45 -6.69 -1.45 11.60
CA VAL A 45 -6.42 -0.89 10.26
C VAL A 45 -6.04 0.58 10.40
N THR A 46 -5.38 1.17 9.41
CA THR A 46 -5.00 2.58 9.49
C THR A 46 -6.22 3.49 9.63
N ALA A 47 -7.29 3.19 8.90
CA ALA A 47 -8.61 3.80 9.03
C ALA A 47 -9.67 2.88 8.40
N PRO A 48 -10.94 2.94 8.84
CA PRO A 48 -12.04 2.29 8.15
C PRO A 48 -12.13 2.74 6.68
N GLY A 49 -12.24 1.79 5.75
CA GLY A 49 -12.29 2.05 4.31
C GLY A 49 -10.93 2.32 3.63
N SER A 50 -9.82 2.28 4.38
CA SER A 50 -8.47 2.46 3.85
C SER A 50 -7.97 1.27 3.03
N SER A 51 -6.85 1.46 2.31
CA SER A 51 -6.16 0.39 1.58
C SER A 51 -5.70 -0.75 2.49
N SER A 52 -5.34 -0.46 3.75
CA SER A 52 -5.00 -1.48 4.73
C SER A 52 -6.20 -2.38 5.08
N GLN A 53 -7.41 -1.81 5.17
CA GLN A 53 -8.61 -2.63 5.35
C GLN A 53 -8.94 -3.45 4.09
N VAL A 54 -8.70 -2.91 2.90
CA VAL A 54 -8.89 -3.66 1.64
C VAL A 54 -7.97 -4.88 1.62
N LEU A 55 -6.67 -4.71 1.95
CA LEU A 55 -5.76 -5.86 2.08
C LEU A 55 -6.22 -6.85 3.14
N ALA A 56 -6.58 -6.38 4.34
CA ALA A 56 -7.05 -7.24 5.41
C ALA A 56 -8.26 -8.08 4.96
N ASN A 57 -9.26 -7.46 4.34
CA ASN A 57 -10.42 -8.16 3.80
C ASN A 57 -10.04 -9.21 2.75
N PHE A 58 -9.10 -8.87 1.86
CA PHE A 58 -8.64 -9.78 0.81
C PHE A 58 -7.94 -11.01 1.41
N VAL A 59 -7.04 -10.80 2.37
CA VAL A 59 -6.33 -11.89 3.08
C VAL A 59 -7.32 -12.76 3.87
N LEU A 60 -8.21 -12.14 4.64
CA LEU A 60 -9.23 -12.86 5.42
C LEU A 60 -10.13 -13.72 4.55
N ALA A 61 -10.50 -13.23 3.37
CA ALA A 61 -11.36 -13.97 2.43
C ALA A 61 -10.71 -15.26 1.94
N GLN A 62 -9.37 -15.33 1.84
CA GLN A 62 -8.64 -16.56 1.48
C GLN A 62 -8.83 -17.66 2.53
N GLY A 63 -9.08 -17.30 3.79
CA GLY A 63 -9.42 -18.23 4.88
C GLY A 63 -10.93 -18.39 5.11
N GLY A 64 -11.78 -17.91 4.20
CA GLY A 64 -13.23 -17.95 4.34
C GLY A 64 -13.77 -17.08 5.48
N VAL A 65 -13.02 -16.09 5.93
CA VAL A 65 -13.43 -15.11 6.96
C VAL A 65 -14.03 -13.89 6.26
N LYS A 66 -15.28 -13.59 6.58
CA LYS A 66 -15.98 -12.42 6.01
C LYS A 66 -15.67 -11.17 6.81
N PRO A 67 -15.79 -9.96 6.22
CA PRO A 67 -15.65 -8.71 6.95
C PRO A 67 -16.58 -8.57 8.16
N SER A 68 -17.76 -9.20 8.10
CA SER A 68 -18.73 -9.26 9.22
C SER A 68 -18.32 -10.18 10.36
N ASP A 69 -17.36 -11.07 10.14
CA ASP A 69 -16.91 -12.04 11.14
C ASP A 69 -15.82 -11.46 12.05
N VAL A 70 -15.36 -10.23 11.81
CA VAL A 70 -14.32 -9.55 12.58
C VAL A 70 -14.72 -8.12 12.93
N ALA A 71 -14.06 -7.52 13.92
CA ALA A 71 -14.24 -6.12 14.25
C ALA A 71 -13.04 -5.29 13.74
N PHE A 72 -13.25 -4.41 12.74
CA PHE A 72 -12.22 -3.50 12.28
C PHE A 72 -12.11 -2.26 13.18
N ILE A 73 -10.91 -1.94 13.63
CA ILE A 73 -10.60 -0.82 14.51
C ILE A 73 -9.59 0.11 13.83
N GLY A 74 -9.92 1.39 13.70
CA GLY A 74 -9.00 2.41 13.19
C GLY A 74 -7.95 2.72 14.25
N VAL A 75 -6.68 2.40 13.97
CA VAL A 75 -5.55 2.60 14.90
C VAL A 75 -4.51 3.60 14.36
N GLY A 76 -4.71 4.13 13.16
CA GLY A 76 -3.74 5.01 12.51
C GLY A 76 -2.51 4.24 11.97
N ALA A 77 -1.49 5.01 11.57
CA ALA A 77 -0.22 4.50 11.03
C ALA A 77 0.98 5.07 11.80
N ALA A 78 0.84 5.25 13.10
CA ALA A 78 1.85 5.85 13.98
C ALA A 78 1.83 5.19 15.37
N SER A 79 2.32 5.88 16.40
CA SER A 79 2.46 5.37 17.77
C SER A 79 1.20 4.74 18.36
N ALA A 80 0.01 5.22 18.00
CA ALA A 80 -1.26 4.64 18.45
C ALA A 80 -1.44 3.19 18.00
N ALA A 81 -1.01 2.84 16.76
CA ALA A 81 -1.04 1.46 16.27
C ALA A 81 -0.07 0.56 17.03
N VAL A 82 1.13 1.07 17.36
CA VAL A 82 2.11 0.36 18.19
C VAL A 82 1.53 0.08 19.58
N ALA A 83 0.93 1.08 20.22
CA ALA A 83 0.31 0.95 21.53
C ALA A 83 -0.85 -0.06 21.54
N ALA A 84 -1.69 -0.09 20.49
CA ALA A 84 -2.81 -1.02 20.38
C ALA A 84 -2.37 -2.49 20.32
N ILE A 85 -1.27 -2.80 19.61
CA ILE A 85 -0.69 -4.15 19.59
C ILE A 85 -0.03 -4.49 20.94
N ARG A 86 0.81 -3.60 21.48
CA ARG A 86 1.51 -3.84 22.76
C ARG A 86 0.56 -4.06 23.93
N SER A 87 -0.53 -3.33 23.99
CA SER A 87 -1.56 -3.48 25.03
C SER A 87 -2.45 -4.70 24.85
N GLY A 88 -2.48 -5.31 23.66
CA GLY A 88 -3.40 -6.39 23.32
C GLY A 88 -4.84 -5.90 23.04
N GLN A 89 -5.00 -4.62 22.71
CA GLN A 89 -6.30 -4.04 22.34
C GLN A 89 -6.82 -4.62 21.01
N ILE A 90 -5.92 -5.02 20.13
CA ILE A 90 -6.20 -5.66 18.82
C ILE A 90 -5.44 -6.99 18.71
N ASP A 91 -6.05 -7.96 18.01
CA ASP A 91 -5.55 -9.31 17.84
C ASP A 91 -4.71 -9.50 16.58
N ALA A 92 -4.99 -8.70 15.58
CA ALA A 92 -4.24 -8.63 14.33
C ALA A 92 -4.30 -7.21 13.78
N PHE A 93 -3.49 -6.92 12.77
CA PHE A 93 -3.57 -5.63 12.10
C PHE A 93 -3.09 -5.69 10.65
N ALA A 94 -3.52 -4.70 9.86
CA ALA A 94 -2.95 -4.36 8.57
C ALA A 94 -2.37 -2.95 8.66
N ASN A 95 -1.06 -2.81 8.54
CA ASN A 95 -0.37 -1.52 8.73
C ASN A 95 0.91 -1.43 7.90
N LEU A 96 1.57 -0.29 7.99
CA LEU A 96 2.73 0.11 7.21
C LEU A 96 3.96 0.31 8.12
N ASP A 97 5.14 0.42 7.52
CA ASP A 97 6.32 0.91 8.23
C ASP A 97 6.18 2.43 8.53
N PRO A 98 6.80 2.90 9.61
CA PRO A 98 7.71 2.20 10.52
C PRO A 98 7.03 1.40 11.65
N VAL A 99 5.69 1.39 11.75
CA VAL A 99 4.93 0.66 12.79
C VAL A 99 5.26 -0.84 12.76
N VAL A 100 5.28 -1.42 11.55
CA VAL A 100 5.57 -2.85 11.37
C VAL A 100 6.99 -3.18 11.81
N ALA A 101 7.99 -2.42 11.36
CA ALA A 101 9.40 -2.63 11.72
C ALA A 101 9.59 -2.55 13.25
N GLN A 102 8.99 -1.57 13.92
CA GLN A 102 9.07 -1.44 15.36
C GLN A 102 8.49 -2.65 16.10
N LEU A 103 7.31 -3.12 15.69
CA LEU A 103 6.67 -4.27 16.34
C LEU A 103 7.33 -5.60 15.99
N GLN A 104 8.04 -5.70 14.85
CA GLN A 104 8.89 -6.84 14.53
C GLN A 104 10.11 -6.89 15.44
N GLN A 105 10.76 -5.76 15.75
CA GLN A 105 11.86 -5.71 16.73
C GLN A 105 11.41 -6.12 18.14
N ASP A 106 10.16 -5.80 18.50
CA ASP A 106 9.56 -6.23 19.79
C ASP A 106 9.19 -7.74 19.81
N ASP A 107 9.35 -8.45 18.71
CA ASP A 107 8.92 -9.84 18.50
C ASP A 107 7.43 -10.10 18.77
N LEU A 108 6.59 -9.10 18.55
CA LEU A 108 5.14 -9.15 18.82
C LEU A 108 4.30 -9.66 17.64
N LEU A 109 4.90 -9.78 16.44
CA LEU A 109 4.16 -10.05 15.21
C LEU A 109 4.45 -11.45 14.65
N LYS A 110 3.38 -12.16 14.28
CA LYS A 110 3.42 -13.27 13.32
C LYS A 110 2.91 -12.75 11.97
N ILE A 111 3.82 -12.59 11.01
CA ILE A 111 3.48 -12.11 9.67
C ILE A 111 2.64 -13.17 8.95
N VAL A 112 1.55 -12.73 8.32
CA VAL A 112 0.62 -13.57 7.56
C VAL A 112 0.67 -13.22 6.07
N ALA A 113 0.79 -11.92 5.76
CA ALA A 113 0.95 -11.44 4.39
C ALA A 113 1.83 -10.18 4.40
N ASP A 114 2.86 -10.14 3.56
CA ASP A 114 3.81 -9.03 3.47
C ASP A 114 3.85 -8.45 2.05
N THR A 115 3.06 -7.41 1.81
CA THR A 115 3.05 -6.76 0.49
C THR A 115 4.14 -5.69 0.33
N ARG A 116 5.16 -5.63 1.19
CA ARG A 116 6.40 -4.87 0.98
C ARG A 116 7.31 -5.60 0.00
N VAL A 117 7.16 -6.91 -0.10
CA VAL A 117 7.87 -7.77 -1.07
C VAL A 117 6.99 -7.92 -2.30
N VAL A 118 7.49 -7.50 -3.47
CA VAL A 118 6.70 -7.44 -4.71
C VAL A 118 6.23 -8.83 -5.12
N GLU A 119 7.10 -9.82 -5.04
CA GLU A 119 6.82 -11.22 -5.40
C GLU A 119 5.74 -11.84 -4.52
N GLU A 120 5.76 -11.55 -3.21
CA GLU A 120 4.70 -11.99 -2.29
C GLU A 120 3.39 -11.28 -2.57
N SER A 121 3.45 -9.97 -2.84
CA SER A 121 2.27 -9.19 -3.24
C SER A 121 1.65 -9.77 -4.52
N ASP A 122 2.46 -10.06 -5.55
CA ASP A 122 1.98 -10.63 -6.80
C ASP A 122 1.38 -12.02 -6.60
N ALA A 123 1.96 -12.85 -5.72
CA ALA A 123 1.40 -14.15 -5.35
C ALA A 123 0.05 -14.02 -4.63
N ILE A 124 -0.06 -13.08 -3.68
CA ILE A 124 -1.31 -12.82 -2.93
C ILE A 124 -2.43 -12.37 -3.88
N PHE A 125 -2.16 -11.43 -4.79
CA PHE A 125 -3.18 -10.84 -5.66
C PHE A 125 -3.32 -11.53 -7.02
N GLY A 126 -2.40 -12.44 -7.37
CA GLY A 126 -2.35 -13.12 -8.67
C GLY A 126 -1.89 -12.18 -9.78
N GLY A 127 -0.96 -11.28 -9.49
CA GLY A 127 -0.34 -10.34 -10.41
C GLY A 127 -0.12 -8.95 -9.80
N PRO A 128 0.40 -7.97 -10.57
CA PRO A 128 0.84 -6.68 -10.07
C PRO A 128 -0.31 -5.88 -9.44
N MET A 129 -0.34 -5.83 -8.12
CA MET A 129 -1.25 -5.01 -7.33
C MET A 129 -0.56 -3.70 -6.96
N VAL A 130 -0.68 -2.72 -7.84
CA VAL A 130 -0.08 -1.41 -7.62
C VAL A 130 -0.81 -0.62 -6.53
N ALA A 131 -0.04 0.21 -5.83
CA ALA A 131 -0.57 1.15 -4.84
C ALA A 131 0.17 2.48 -4.97
N GLY A 132 -0.37 3.55 -4.43
CA GLY A 132 0.28 4.86 -4.50
C GLY A 132 0.54 5.32 -5.95
N CYS A 133 -0.34 6.13 -6.47
CA CYS A 133 -0.16 6.82 -7.74
C CYS A 133 -0.66 8.26 -7.62
N LEU A 134 -0.11 9.16 -8.42
CA LEU A 134 -0.75 10.46 -8.61
C LEU A 134 -1.80 10.34 -9.71
N TYR A 135 -2.95 10.90 -9.43
CA TYR A 135 -4.09 10.94 -10.33
C TYR A 135 -4.82 12.28 -10.22
N ALA A 136 -5.50 12.68 -11.28
CA ALA A 136 -6.32 13.88 -11.31
C ALA A 136 -7.57 13.65 -12.15
N PRO A 137 -8.56 14.56 -12.10
CA PRO A 137 -9.65 14.56 -13.08
C PRO A 137 -9.10 14.54 -14.50
N GLU A 138 -9.66 13.70 -15.36
CA GLU A 138 -9.16 13.56 -16.74
C GLU A 138 -9.08 14.89 -17.47
N ARG A 139 -10.10 15.76 -17.27
CA ARG A 139 -10.09 17.12 -17.83
C ARG A 139 -8.84 17.92 -17.41
N PHE A 140 -8.41 17.80 -16.15
CA PHE A 140 -7.21 18.48 -15.64
C PHE A 140 -5.96 17.92 -16.32
N VAL A 141 -5.82 16.59 -16.39
CA VAL A 141 -4.67 15.94 -17.04
C VAL A 141 -4.51 16.41 -18.48
N ARG A 142 -5.65 16.65 -19.19
CA ARG A 142 -5.60 17.13 -20.57
C ARG A 142 -5.33 18.62 -20.69
N SER A 143 -5.97 19.46 -19.86
CA SER A 143 -5.86 20.92 -19.98
C SER A 143 -4.60 21.50 -19.30
N HIS A 144 -3.93 20.75 -18.41
CA HIS A 144 -2.74 21.15 -17.67
C HIS A 144 -1.59 20.14 -17.88
N ALA A 145 -1.39 19.73 -19.14
CA ALA A 145 -0.43 18.68 -19.47
C ALA A 145 1.01 19.06 -19.06
N ASP A 146 1.37 20.33 -19.09
CA ASP A 146 2.71 20.78 -18.71
C ASP A 146 2.94 20.66 -17.20
N GLU A 147 1.94 21.00 -16.38
CA GLU A 147 2.00 20.82 -14.92
C GLU A 147 2.03 19.33 -14.53
N VAL A 148 1.22 18.51 -15.19
CA VAL A 148 1.23 17.07 -15.01
C VAL A 148 2.58 16.48 -15.38
N GLN A 149 3.20 16.94 -16.48
CA GLN A 149 4.54 16.54 -16.88
C GLN A 149 5.59 16.99 -15.87
N ALA A 150 5.50 18.21 -15.36
CA ALA A 150 6.46 18.74 -14.37
C ALA A 150 6.42 17.91 -13.06
N ILE A 151 5.23 17.62 -12.56
CA ILE A 151 5.04 16.77 -11.37
C ILE A 151 5.56 15.35 -11.64
N THR A 152 5.23 14.78 -12.81
CA THR A 152 5.72 13.44 -13.20
C THR A 152 7.24 13.40 -13.28
N ASN A 153 7.87 14.42 -13.86
CA ASN A 153 9.34 14.53 -13.91
C ASN A 153 9.95 14.52 -12.50
N ALA A 154 9.36 15.24 -11.56
CA ALA A 154 9.83 15.25 -10.17
C ALA A 154 9.69 13.87 -9.51
N MET A 155 8.55 13.21 -9.71
CA MET A 155 8.28 11.87 -9.15
C MET A 155 9.23 10.81 -9.72
N VAL A 156 9.45 10.78 -11.04
CA VAL A 156 10.36 9.82 -11.68
C VAL A 156 11.80 10.05 -11.22
N ARG A 157 12.25 11.31 -11.13
CA ARG A 157 13.59 11.62 -10.59
C ARG A 157 13.74 11.20 -9.14
N ALA A 158 12.71 11.44 -8.31
CA ALA A 158 12.70 10.99 -6.92
C ALA A 158 12.72 9.45 -6.82
N GLY A 159 11.98 8.73 -7.67
CA GLY A 159 11.98 7.27 -7.71
C GLY A 159 13.36 6.70 -8.06
N HIS A 160 14.04 7.28 -9.04
CA HIS A 160 15.42 6.91 -9.37
C HIS A 160 16.39 7.19 -8.23
N TRP A 161 16.29 8.35 -7.56
CA TRP A 161 17.11 8.68 -6.40
C TRP A 161 16.85 7.70 -5.25
N LEU A 162 15.59 7.42 -4.89
CA LEU A 162 15.22 6.49 -3.83
C LEU A 162 15.76 5.06 -4.06
N ALA A 163 15.86 4.63 -5.33
CA ALA A 163 16.40 3.32 -5.68
C ALA A 163 17.87 3.15 -5.25
N THR A 164 18.64 4.23 -5.15
CA THR A 164 20.09 4.23 -4.87
C THR A 164 20.48 4.99 -3.61
N ALA A 165 19.58 5.76 -3.01
CA ALA A 165 19.84 6.58 -1.82
C ALA A 165 20.40 5.73 -0.67
N THR A 166 21.45 6.21 -0.04
CA THR A 166 22.02 5.60 1.16
C THR A 166 21.16 5.90 2.39
N ALA A 167 21.39 5.19 3.49
CA ALA A 167 20.74 5.49 4.76
C ALA A 167 20.99 6.94 5.20
N ASP A 168 22.22 7.44 5.01
CA ASP A 168 22.60 8.82 5.34
C ASP A 168 21.86 9.84 4.47
N ASP A 169 21.67 9.55 3.18
CA ASP A 169 20.89 10.43 2.29
C ASP A 169 19.44 10.55 2.76
N ILE A 170 18.84 9.42 3.15
CA ILE A 170 17.49 9.40 3.69
C ILE A 170 17.39 10.19 5.00
N VAL A 171 18.33 9.97 5.94
CA VAL A 171 18.34 10.69 7.22
C VAL A 171 18.50 12.20 7.03
N LYS A 172 19.30 12.65 6.05
CA LYS A 172 19.48 14.07 5.75
C LYS A 172 18.28 14.72 5.06
N THR A 173 17.50 13.94 4.33
CA THR A 173 16.41 14.43 3.46
C THR A 173 15.04 14.38 4.14
N VAL A 174 14.79 13.33 4.92
CA VAL A 174 13.47 13.11 5.56
C VAL A 174 13.34 13.97 6.81
N PRO A 175 12.23 14.71 6.98
CA PRO A 175 11.98 15.50 8.19
C PRO A 175 11.97 14.64 9.45
N GLU A 176 12.53 15.14 10.55
CA GLU A 176 12.72 14.44 11.83
C GLU A 176 11.40 13.80 12.36
N THR A 177 10.27 14.46 12.12
CA THR A 177 8.95 14.00 12.57
C THR A 177 8.53 12.64 12.01
N TYR A 178 9.08 12.25 10.85
CA TYR A 178 8.76 10.96 10.23
C TYR A 178 9.50 9.78 10.88
N PHE A 179 10.59 10.03 11.60
CA PHE A 179 11.38 8.96 12.24
C PHE A 179 10.70 8.37 13.49
N MET A 180 9.62 8.97 13.97
CA MET A 180 8.92 8.51 15.19
C MET A 180 9.87 8.31 16.38
N GLY A 181 10.93 9.10 16.48
CA GLY A 181 11.96 9.03 17.52
C GLY A 181 13.01 7.93 17.31
N ASN A 182 12.95 7.14 16.23
CA ASN A 182 13.94 6.10 15.95
C ASN A 182 14.33 6.02 14.47
N LYS A 183 15.43 6.67 14.13
CA LYS A 183 15.98 6.69 12.75
C LYS A 183 16.34 5.30 12.24
N ALA A 184 16.89 4.44 13.09
CA ALA A 184 17.32 3.11 12.68
C ALA A 184 16.13 2.25 12.23
N ILE A 185 15.03 2.26 12.97
CA ILE A 185 13.78 1.55 12.62
C ILE A 185 13.19 2.11 11.31
N TYR A 186 13.20 3.44 11.16
CA TYR A 186 12.72 4.05 9.92
C TYR A 186 13.53 3.60 8.71
N ILE A 187 14.86 3.59 8.82
CA ILE A 187 15.76 3.15 7.75
C ILE A 187 15.55 1.66 7.44
N GLU A 188 15.42 0.81 8.44
CA GLU A 188 15.12 -0.62 8.26
C GLU A 188 13.82 -0.82 7.47
N GLY A 189 12.74 -0.15 7.89
CA GLY A 189 11.45 -0.16 7.18
C GLY A 189 11.57 0.37 5.74
N PHE A 190 12.29 1.47 5.53
CA PHE A 190 12.54 2.04 4.21
C PHE A 190 13.28 1.05 3.30
N LEU A 191 14.37 0.45 3.77
CA LEU A 191 15.16 -0.49 2.98
C LEU A 191 14.33 -1.73 2.57
N LYS A 192 13.46 -2.19 3.47
CA LYS A 192 12.55 -3.30 3.19
C LYS A 192 11.47 -2.94 2.15
N ASN A 193 10.97 -1.70 2.18
CA ASN A 193 9.98 -1.20 1.23
C ASN A 193 10.57 -0.74 -0.10
N ARG A 194 11.87 -0.47 -0.19
CA ARG A 194 12.53 0.09 -1.37
C ARG A 194 12.20 -0.66 -2.68
N PRO A 195 12.21 -2.01 -2.73
CA PRO A 195 11.88 -2.75 -3.97
C PRO A 195 10.45 -2.52 -4.46
N ALA A 196 9.53 -2.18 -3.54
CA ALA A 196 8.14 -1.88 -3.86
C ALA A 196 7.91 -0.43 -4.32
N LEU A 197 8.92 0.45 -4.26
CA LEU A 197 8.82 1.78 -4.84
C LEU A 197 9.01 1.72 -6.35
N SER A 198 8.23 2.51 -7.08
CA SER A 198 8.39 2.63 -8.53
C SER A 198 9.60 3.50 -8.85
N ARG A 199 10.56 2.95 -9.56
CA ARG A 199 11.73 3.69 -10.02
C ARG A 199 11.39 4.62 -11.19
N ASP A 200 10.58 4.15 -12.11
CA ASP A 200 10.31 4.75 -13.42
C ASP A 200 8.93 5.43 -13.54
N GLY A 201 8.07 5.27 -12.53
CA GLY A 201 6.72 5.81 -12.53
C GLY A 201 5.74 5.12 -13.49
N ILE A 202 6.14 4.01 -14.14
CA ILE A 202 5.32 3.29 -15.11
C ILE A 202 4.31 2.38 -14.41
N ILE A 203 3.05 2.52 -14.76
CA ILE A 203 1.98 1.62 -14.30
C ILE A 203 2.03 0.34 -15.15
N PRO A 204 2.27 -0.85 -14.55
CA PRO A 204 2.34 -2.10 -15.28
C PRO A 204 1.05 -2.41 -16.03
N GLU A 205 1.20 -2.99 -17.21
CA GLU A 205 0.05 -3.55 -17.93
C GLU A 205 -0.61 -4.64 -17.09
N GLY A 206 -1.96 -4.67 -17.09
CA GLY A 206 -2.73 -5.58 -16.26
C GLY A 206 -2.96 -5.13 -14.81
N ALA A 207 -2.16 -4.22 -14.24
CA ALA A 207 -2.33 -3.76 -12.87
C ALA A 207 -3.74 -3.19 -12.57
N PRO A 208 -4.39 -2.41 -13.44
CA PRO A 208 -5.76 -1.97 -13.21
C PRO A 208 -6.77 -3.13 -13.10
N ALA A 209 -6.58 -4.21 -13.88
CA ALA A 209 -7.45 -5.38 -13.81
C ALA A 209 -7.28 -6.15 -12.49
N ILE A 210 -6.04 -6.31 -12.01
CA ILE A 210 -5.75 -6.90 -10.70
C ILE A 210 -6.39 -6.06 -9.59
N SER A 211 -6.21 -4.73 -9.62
CA SER A 211 -6.79 -3.81 -8.63
C SER A 211 -8.33 -3.88 -8.63
N LEU A 212 -8.97 -3.93 -9.81
CA LEU A 212 -10.43 -4.09 -9.90
C LEU A 212 -10.88 -5.43 -9.31
N ARG A 213 -10.18 -6.53 -9.63
CA ARG A 213 -10.49 -7.86 -9.10
C ARG A 213 -10.39 -7.88 -7.56
N ALA A 214 -9.32 -7.32 -6.99
CA ALA A 214 -9.15 -7.23 -5.55
C ALA A 214 -10.26 -6.41 -4.88
N LEU A 215 -10.66 -5.28 -5.46
CA LEU A 215 -11.74 -4.45 -4.94
C LEU A 215 -13.11 -5.14 -5.06
N THR A 216 -13.39 -5.85 -6.14
CA THR A 216 -14.67 -6.54 -6.35
C THR A 216 -14.81 -7.77 -5.46
N SER A 217 -13.72 -8.47 -5.13
CA SER A 217 -13.74 -9.60 -4.22
C SER A 217 -14.16 -9.24 -2.80
N VAL A 218 -13.84 -8.01 -2.35
CA VAL A 218 -14.19 -7.52 -1.01
C VAL A 218 -15.44 -6.62 -0.99
N ASN A 219 -15.91 -6.20 -2.15
CA ASN A 219 -17.12 -5.37 -2.31
C ASN A 219 -17.97 -5.86 -3.49
N PRO A 220 -18.87 -6.83 -3.27
CA PRO A 220 -19.70 -7.41 -4.34
C PRO A 220 -20.53 -6.38 -5.14
N LYS A 221 -20.88 -5.24 -4.54
CA LYS A 221 -21.60 -4.17 -5.25
C LYS A 221 -20.78 -3.57 -6.41
N MET A 222 -19.47 -3.70 -6.36
CA MET A 222 -18.60 -3.25 -7.45
C MET A 222 -18.52 -4.24 -8.61
N ALA A 223 -18.85 -5.51 -8.40
CA ALA A 223 -18.74 -6.56 -9.42
C ALA A 223 -19.68 -6.31 -10.63
N SER A 224 -20.83 -5.66 -10.41
CA SER A 224 -21.78 -5.31 -11.46
C SER A 224 -21.45 -3.97 -12.17
N MET A 225 -20.44 -3.23 -11.70
CA MET A 225 -20.12 -1.91 -12.26
C MET A 225 -19.18 -2.04 -13.47
N LYS A 226 -19.53 -1.38 -14.57
CA LYS A 226 -18.65 -1.28 -15.73
C LYS A 226 -17.56 -0.25 -15.48
N VAL A 227 -16.30 -0.68 -15.56
CA VAL A 227 -15.11 0.17 -15.44
C VAL A 227 -14.33 0.08 -16.74
N ASN A 228 -14.04 1.24 -17.36
CA ASN A 228 -13.12 1.29 -18.49
C ASN A 228 -11.67 1.36 -17.97
N LEU A 229 -10.97 0.22 -18.00
CA LEU A 229 -9.62 0.10 -17.47
C LEU A 229 -8.58 0.88 -18.27
N GLU A 230 -8.78 1.07 -19.56
CA GLU A 230 -7.86 1.83 -20.42
C GLU A 230 -7.92 3.34 -20.13
N ALA A 231 -9.07 3.81 -19.64
CA ALA A 231 -9.26 5.22 -19.31
C ALA A 231 -8.75 5.60 -17.91
N VAL A 232 -8.42 4.62 -17.03
CA VAL A 232 -8.05 4.94 -15.63
C VAL A 232 -6.62 5.40 -15.47
N TYR A 233 -5.75 5.21 -16.47
CA TYR A 233 -4.35 5.62 -16.39
C TYR A 233 -3.76 6.01 -17.74
N THR A 234 -2.57 6.63 -17.70
CA THR A 234 -1.70 6.84 -18.85
C THR A 234 -0.23 6.75 -18.40
N ASN A 235 0.62 6.15 -19.23
CA ASN A 235 2.05 6.12 -19.02
C ASN A 235 2.81 7.17 -19.85
N GLU A 236 2.11 8.03 -20.60
CA GLU A 236 2.71 8.99 -21.52
C GLU A 236 3.72 9.90 -20.80
N PHE A 237 3.31 10.49 -19.69
CA PHE A 237 4.14 11.43 -18.94
C PHE A 237 5.36 10.76 -18.30
N ALA A 238 5.18 9.56 -17.73
CA ALA A 238 6.28 8.80 -17.15
C ALA A 238 7.28 8.36 -18.23
N LYS A 239 6.82 7.92 -19.40
CA LYS A 239 7.71 7.59 -20.54
C LYS A 239 8.52 8.79 -21.00
N LYS A 240 7.90 9.98 -21.14
CA LYS A 240 8.59 11.22 -21.50
C LYS A 240 9.63 11.62 -20.43
N ALA A 241 9.29 11.48 -19.13
CA ALA A 241 10.21 11.78 -18.04
C ALA A 241 11.44 10.85 -18.07
N ASN A 242 11.24 9.54 -18.25
CA ASN A 242 12.34 8.59 -18.35
C ASN A 242 13.24 8.88 -19.55
N ALA A 243 12.67 9.11 -20.73
CA ALA A 243 13.44 9.46 -21.93
C ALA A 243 14.25 10.75 -21.76
N LYS A 244 13.70 11.73 -21.02
CA LYS A 244 14.38 13.02 -20.79
C LYS A 244 15.56 12.93 -19.83
N TYR A 245 15.46 12.11 -18.78
CA TYR A 245 16.41 12.14 -17.66
C TYR A 245 17.28 10.89 -17.55
N PHE A 246 16.89 9.77 -18.16
CA PHE A 246 17.52 8.46 -17.96
C PHE A 246 17.64 7.63 -19.25
N GLY A 247 17.23 8.19 -20.40
CA GLY A 247 17.40 7.60 -21.75
C GLY A 247 18.76 7.87 -22.36
#